data_089f927c07c6df6b0753ee07d551ec70
#
_entry.id   089f927c07c6df6b0753ee07d551ec70
#
_cell.length_a   1.000
_cell.length_b   1.000
_cell.length_c   1.000
_cell.angle_alpha   90.00
_cell.angle_beta   90.00
_cell.angle_gamma   90.00
#
_symmetry.space_group_name_H-M   'P 1'
#
loop_
_entity.id
_entity.type
_entity.pdbx_description
1 polymer ?
#
loop_
_entity_poly.entity_id
_entity_poly.type
_entity_poly.pdbx_seq_one_letter_code
_entity_poly.pdbx_strand_id
1 'polypeptide(L)'
;MISFMDADCMIGKRVQVREGAPRTKEDLQILHETCGIFQAMAYHSTAKQVNMMEGNLQLLEEIAEDSHWIPQWIVMPGVWDDFWSPEELFDRMKKANVPSVRMVPKTQNHSLRPFAMSKLMEGLIQRQVPIFIDRNEFKSTDQVYDFCAAFPQAKIVVCATSYGELRRWIPILEQCPNLRLETGTLIVHNGIREICRHLGAERLIFGSGAPENSITAALSLIRYADISEEEMQKIASGNLQKLLGEVTL
;
A
#
# COMPACT_ATOMS: atom_id res chain seq x y z
N MET A 1 23.32 5.89 7.03
CA MET A 1 22.74 4.54 6.79
C MET A 1 21.29 4.76 6.39
N ILE A 2 20.82 4.17 5.27
CA ILE A 2 19.43 4.32 4.80
C ILE A 2 18.50 3.54 5.72
N SER A 3 17.44 4.21 6.21
CA SER A 3 16.43 3.64 7.09
C SER A 3 15.16 3.35 6.29
N PHE A 4 14.67 2.12 6.40
CA PHE A 4 13.52 1.64 5.62
C PHE A 4 12.24 1.60 6.45
N MET A 5 11.13 1.98 5.82
CA MET A 5 9.77 1.86 6.33
C MET A 5 8.95 1.09 5.29
N ASP A 6 8.40 -0.05 5.67
CA ASP A 6 7.71 -0.94 4.73
C ASP A 6 6.24 -0.54 4.56
N ALA A 7 5.84 -0.25 3.34
CA ALA A 7 4.48 0.18 3.03
C ALA A 7 3.51 -0.97 2.70
N ASP A 8 3.99 -2.20 2.62
CA ASP A 8 3.18 -3.33 2.14
C ASP A 8 3.50 -4.64 2.87
N CYS A 9 2.83 -4.86 3.98
CA CYS A 9 2.92 -6.09 4.75
C CYS A 9 1.54 -6.67 5.08
N MET A 10 1.45 -7.99 5.13
CA MET A 10 0.27 -8.71 5.56
C MET A 10 0.58 -9.56 6.80
N ILE A 11 -0.22 -9.41 7.85
CA ILE A 11 -0.17 -10.27 9.04
C ILE A 11 -1.41 -11.15 9.13
N GLY A 12 -1.45 -12.04 10.13
CA GLY A 12 -2.54 -12.99 10.32
C GLY A 12 -2.36 -14.31 9.56
N LYS A 13 -3.27 -15.25 9.80
CA LYS A 13 -3.25 -16.59 9.19
C LYS A 13 -3.50 -16.51 7.68
N ARG A 14 -2.74 -17.28 6.91
CA ARG A 14 -2.85 -17.36 5.45
C ARG A 14 -3.30 -18.74 5.01
N VAL A 15 -4.07 -18.80 3.92
CA VAL A 15 -4.53 -20.06 3.32
C VAL A 15 -3.36 -20.87 2.76
N GLN A 16 -2.39 -20.18 2.15
CA GLN A 16 -1.18 -20.79 1.62
C GLN A 16 0.04 -20.15 2.27
N VAL A 17 0.94 -20.97 2.79
CA VAL A 17 2.20 -20.55 3.39
C VAL A 17 3.33 -21.23 2.67
N ARG A 18 4.25 -20.45 2.09
CA ARG A 18 5.46 -20.98 1.48
C ARG A 18 6.41 -21.48 2.57
N GLU A 19 7.15 -22.53 2.29
CA GLU A 19 8.19 -23.01 3.18
C GLU A 19 9.23 -21.92 3.44
N GLY A 20 9.60 -21.73 4.72
CA GLY A 20 10.53 -20.68 5.14
C GLY A 20 9.95 -19.26 5.23
N ALA A 21 8.69 -19.03 4.80
CA ALA A 21 8.06 -17.72 4.98
C ALA A 21 7.64 -17.48 6.44
N PRO A 22 7.71 -16.22 6.93
CA PRO A 22 7.20 -15.85 8.25
C PRO A 22 5.75 -16.31 8.42
N ARG A 23 5.43 -16.86 9.57
CA ARG A 23 4.08 -17.39 9.87
C ARG A 23 3.30 -16.51 10.83
N THR A 24 4.02 -15.79 11.69
CA THR A 24 3.45 -14.91 12.70
C THR A 24 3.90 -13.48 12.48
N LYS A 25 3.26 -12.54 13.18
CA LYS A 25 3.67 -11.14 13.24
C LYS A 25 5.10 -11.02 13.80
N GLU A 26 5.41 -11.79 14.82
CA GLU A 26 6.71 -11.81 15.48
C GLU A 26 7.82 -12.30 14.54
N ASP A 27 7.58 -13.38 13.78
CA ASP A 27 8.54 -13.87 12.77
C ASP A 27 8.83 -12.77 11.73
N LEU A 28 7.80 -12.04 11.29
CA LEU A 28 7.94 -10.98 10.31
C LEU A 28 8.69 -9.77 10.90
N GLN A 29 8.41 -9.42 12.14
CA GLN A 29 9.10 -8.32 12.83
C GLN A 29 10.59 -8.62 13.03
N ILE A 30 10.96 -9.84 13.40
CA ILE A 30 12.37 -10.27 13.49
C ILE A 30 13.07 -10.10 12.14
N LEU A 31 12.40 -10.43 11.05
CA LEU A 31 12.96 -10.22 9.71
C LEU A 31 13.10 -8.74 9.37
N HIS A 32 12.12 -7.90 9.74
CA HIS A 32 12.22 -6.45 9.57
C HIS A 32 13.42 -5.86 10.31
N GLU A 33 13.58 -6.21 11.58
CA GLU A 33 14.70 -5.77 12.41
C GLU A 33 16.04 -6.20 11.80
N THR A 34 16.15 -7.47 11.39
CA THR A 34 17.36 -8.03 10.74
C THR A 34 17.69 -7.29 9.43
N CYS A 35 16.67 -6.84 8.70
CA CYS A 35 16.80 -6.14 7.42
C CYS A 35 16.97 -4.62 7.56
N GLY A 36 16.86 -4.05 8.77
CA GLY A 36 16.95 -2.62 9.02
C GLY A 36 15.68 -1.84 8.66
N ILE A 37 14.51 -2.49 8.76
CA ILE A 37 13.19 -1.86 8.63
C ILE A 37 12.72 -1.48 10.03
N PHE A 38 12.55 -0.17 10.27
CA PHE A 38 12.23 0.34 11.59
C PHE A 38 10.73 0.38 11.89
N GLN A 39 9.89 0.48 10.86
CA GLN A 39 8.43 0.43 10.93
C GLN A 39 7.84 -0.21 9.68
N ALA A 40 6.65 -0.80 9.82
CA ALA A 40 5.93 -1.40 8.72
C ALA A 40 4.44 -1.11 8.80
N MET A 41 3.83 -0.84 7.66
CA MET A 41 2.39 -0.71 7.52
C MET A 41 1.81 -2.09 7.20
N ALA A 42 0.83 -2.53 7.98
CA ALA A 42 0.26 -3.86 7.85
C ALA A 42 -1.26 -3.85 7.68
N TYR A 43 -1.75 -4.78 6.88
CA TYR A 43 -3.16 -5.17 6.83
C TYR A 43 -3.34 -6.64 7.25
N HIS A 44 -4.57 -7.02 7.63
CA HIS A 44 -4.83 -8.37 8.13
C HIS A 44 -5.35 -9.29 7.03
N SER A 45 -4.85 -10.53 6.99
CA SER A 45 -5.26 -11.55 6.02
C SER A 45 -6.75 -11.86 6.07
N THR A 46 -7.37 -11.90 7.26
CA THR A 46 -8.82 -12.08 7.44
C THR A 46 -9.59 -10.96 6.73
N ALA A 47 -9.11 -9.70 6.82
CA ALA A 47 -9.76 -8.58 6.14
C ALA A 47 -9.75 -8.73 4.61
N LYS A 48 -8.67 -9.29 4.05
CA LYS A 48 -8.54 -9.52 2.61
C LYS A 48 -9.34 -10.74 2.12
N GLN A 49 -9.37 -11.82 2.91
CA GLN A 49 -9.79 -13.14 2.43
C GLN A 49 -11.15 -13.60 2.94
N VAL A 50 -11.65 -13.07 4.07
CA VAL A 50 -12.81 -13.58 4.77
C VAL A 50 -13.85 -12.49 5.05
N ASN A 51 -13.54 -11.57 5.97
CA ASN A 51 -14.43 -10.48 6.38
C ASN A 51 -13.60 -9.23 6.72
N MET A 52 -13.88 -8.15 6.02
CA MET A 52 -13.10 -6.92 6.16
C MET A 52 -13.24 -6.28 7.54
N MET A 53 -14.46 -6.19 8.07
CA MET A 53 -14.69 -5.54 9.36
C MET A 53 -14.00 -6.32 10.48
N GLU A 54 -14.21 -7.64 10.50
CA GLU A 54 -13.58 -8.52 11.49
C GLU A 54 -12.06 -8.48 11.39
N GLY A 55 -11.49 -8.62 10.19
CA GLY A 55 -10.05 -8.60 10.01
C GLY A 55 -9.41 -7.23 10.31
N ASN A 56 -10.13 -6.13 10.06
CA ASN A 56 -9.66 -4.80 10.45
C ASN A 56 -9.60 -4.63 11.98
N LEU A 57 -10.54 -5.23 12.72
CA LEU A 57 -10.53 -5.22 14.18
C LEU A 57 -9.44 -6.16 14.73
N GLN A 58 -9.30 -7.37 14.18
CA GLN A 58 -8.23 -8.30 14.53
C GLN A 58 -6.84 -7.69 14.33
N LEU A 59 -6.65 -6.90 13.26
CA LEU A 59 -5.40 -6.16 13.05
C LEU A 59 -5.04 -5.31 14.26
N LEU A 60 -5.99 -4.53 14.76
CA LEU A 60 -5.75 -3.63 15.90
C LEU A 60 -5.40 -4.41 17.17
N GLU A 61 -6.07 -5.55 17.41
CA GLU A 61 -5.77 -6.41 18.55
C GLU A 61 -4.37 -7.02 18.45
N GLU A 62 -3.97 -7.50 17.27
CA GLU A 62 -2.66 -8.12 17.06
C GLU A 62 -1.50 -7.14 17.15
N ILE A 63 -1.68 -5.88 16.75
CA ILE A 63 -0.62 -4.86 16.77
C ILE A 63 -0.72 -3.91 17.97
N ALA A 64 -1.65 -4.14 18.90
CA ALA A 64 -1.81 -3.29 20.07
C ALA A 64 -0.47 -3.12 20.82
N GLU A 65 -0.18 -1.87 21.22
CA GLU A 65 1.01 -1.50 21.98
C GLU A 65 2.37 -1.72 21.27
N ASP A 66 2.37 -2.11 19.99
CA ASP A 66 3.58 -2.32 19.20
C ASP A 66 3.78 -1.21 18.16
N SER A 67 4.65 -0.26 18.48
CA SER A 67 4.93 0.91 17.64
C SER A 67 5.64 0.60 16.32
N HIS A 68 6.07 -0.64 16.12
CA HIS A 68 6.64 -1.10 14.85
C HIS A 68 5.58 -1.14 13.74
N TRP A 69 4.32 -1.44 14.11
CA TRP A 69 3.24 -1.64 13.15
C TRP A 69 2.34 -0.42 13.02
N ILE A 70 2.03 -0.05 11.78
CA ILE A 70 1.06 0.99 11.44
C ILE A 70 -0.15 0.30 10.79
N PRO A 71 -1.36 0.49 11.33
CA PRO A 71 -2.53 -0.17 10.78
C PRO A 71 -2.92 0.36 9.40
N GLN A 72 -3.23 -0.55 8.48
CA GLN A 72 -3.87 -0.28 7.20
C GLN A 72 -5.16 -1.08 7.10
N TRP A 73 -6.30 -0.41 7.01
CA TRP A 73 -7.58 -1.11 6.90
C TRP A 73 -7.97 -1.43 5.47
N ILE A 74 -8.55 -2.61 5.26
CA ILE A 74 -9.19 -2.95 3.99
C ILE A 74 -10.60 -2.37 4.00
N VAL A 75 -10.93 -1.63 2.92
CA VAL A 75 -12.20 -0.90 2.80
C VAL A 75 -12.84 -1.11 1.44
N MET A 76 -14.17 -1.01 1.41
CA MET A 76 -14.99 -0.99 0.20
C MET A 76 -16.16 -0.03 0.35
N PRO A 77 -16.83 0.37 -0.75
CA PRO A 77 -18.14 1.02 -0.63
C PRO A 77 -19.16 0.01 -0.09
N GLY A 78 -19.78 0.32 1.05
CA GLY A 78 -20.81 -0.54 1.65
C GLY A 78 -22.11 -0.54 0.83
N VAL A 79 -22.75 -1.72 0.76
CA VAL A 79 -24.06 -1.94 0.14
C VAL A 79 -24.89 -2.81 1.09
N TRP A 80 -26.04 -2.34 1.51
CA TRP A 80 -26.95 -3.10 2.40
C TRP A 80 -26.31 -3.57 3.71
N ASP A 81 -25.57 -2.68 4.38
CA ASP A 81 -24.94 -2.93 5.68
C ASP A 81 -23.85 -4.01 5.70
N ASP A 82 -23.27 -4.35 4.54
CA ASP A 82 -22.17 -5.31 4.40
C ASP A 82 -20.79 -4.69 4.76
N PHE A 83 -20.73 -3.38 4.94
CA PHE A 83 -19.56 -2.63 5.41
C PHE A 83 -20.02 -1.37 6.16
N TRP A 84 -19.14 -0.77 6.95
CA TRP A 84 -19.41 0.48 7.68
C TRP A 84 -19.83 1.60 6.74
N SER A 85 -20.78 2.43 7.17
CA SER A 85 -21.04 3.69 6.46
C SER A 85 -19.77 4.56 6.42
N PRO A 86 -19.64 5.49 5.47
CA PRO A 86 -18.48 6.38 5.44
C PRO A 86 -18.27 7.13 6.76
N GLU A 87 -19.34 7.63 7.39
CA GLU A 87 -19.28 8.33 8.66
C GLU A 87 -18.73 7.41 9.76
N GLU A 88 -19.27 6.22 9.89
CA GLU A 88 -18.82 5.23 10.87
C GLU A 88 -17.37 4.79 10.61
N LEU A 89 -17.00 4.56 9.35
CA LEU A 89 -15.64 4.20 8.97
C LEU A 89 -14.64 5.26 9.45
N PHE A 90 -14.86 6.52 9.14
CA PHE A 90 -13.93 7.59 9.49
C PHE A 90 -13.88 7.87 10.99
N ASP A 91 -14.99 7.74 11.70
CA ASP A 91 -15.01 7.81 13.17
C ASP A 91 -14.17 6.68 13.79
N ARG A 92 -14.30 5.47 13.28
CA ARG A 92 -13.49 4.31 13.72
C ARG A 92 -12.01 4.50 13.38
N MET A 93 -11.67 4.93 12.15
CA MET A 93 -10.30 5.21 11.74
C MET A 93 -9.66 6.26 12.65
N LYS A 94 -10.38 7.33 12.97
CA LYS A 94 -9.92 8.38 13.89
C LYS A 94 -9.64 7.83 15.29
N LYS A 95 -10.57 7.06 15.86
CA LYS A 95 -10.45 6.48 17.21
C LYS A 95 -9.28 5.50 17.31
N ALA A 96 -9.03 4.73 16.25
CA ALA A 96 -7.97 3.72 16.19
C ALA A 96 -6.66 4.23 15.55
N ASN A 97 -6.61 5.52 15.18
CA ASN A 97 -5.46 6.13 14.49
C ASN A 97 -5.00 5.33 13.26
N VAL A 98 -5.93 5.01 12.37
CA VAL A 98 -5.67 4.25 11.13
C VAL A 98 -5.39 5.22 9.98
N PRO A 99 -4.13 5.46 9.58
CA PRO A 99 -3.77 6.54 8.66
C PRO A 99 -3.87 6.16 7.18
N SER A 100 -4.19 4.91 6.85
CA SER A 100 -4.22 4.44 5.46
C SER A 100 -5.24 3.35 5.23
N VAL A 101 -5.65 3.21 3.97
CA VAL A 101 -6.58 2.16 3.57
C VAL A 101 -6.04 1.37 2.37
N ARG A 102 -6.51 0.13 2.24
CA ARG A 102 -6.29 -0.72 1.07
C ARG A 102 -7.64 -1.11 0.46
N MET A 103 -7.71 -1.15 -0.86
CA MET A 103 -8.88 -1.64 -1.58
C MET A 103 -8.54 -2.89 -2.37
N VAL A 104 -9.46 -3.83 -2.38
CA VAL A 104 -9.33 -5.12 -3.08
C VAL A 104 -10.55 -5.38 -3.96
N PRO A 105 -10.80 -4.50 -4.97
CA PRO A 105 -12.05 -4.46 -5.72
C PRO A 105 -12.37 -5.72 -6.51
N LYS A 106 -11.35 -6.41 -7.03
CA LYS A 106 -11.55 -7.68 -7.73
C LYS A 106 -11.87 -8.80 -6.74
N THR A 107 -11.13 -8.87 -5.65
CA THR A 107 -11.33 -9.88 -4.59
C THR A 107 -12.70 -9.74 -3.94
N GLN A 108 -13.16 -8.51 -3.68
CA GLN A 108 -14.45 -8.21 -3.06
C GLN A 108 -15.56 -7.87 -4.07
N ASN A 109 -15.29 -8.04 -5.36
CA ASN A 109 -16.26 -7.90 -6.45
C ASN A 109 -17.03 -6.57 -6.45
N HIS A 110 -16.33 -5.43 -6.23
CA HIS A 110 -16.96 -4.12 -6.32
C HIS A 110 -16.39 -3.26 -7.45
N SER A 111 -17.15 -2.24 -7.86
CA SER A 111 -16.75 -1.32 -8.94
C SER A 111 -15.85 -0.20 -8.41
N LEU A 112 -14.82 0.16 -9.20
CA LEU A 112 -13.98 1.35 -8.97
C LEU A 112 -14.53 2.62 -9.66
N ARG A 113 -15.68 2.55 -10.31
CA ARG A 113 -16.27 3.69 -11.02
C ARG A 113 -16.90 4.70 -10.04
N PRO A 114 -16.95 6.00 -10.40
CA PRO A 114 -17.48 7.05 -9.51
C PRO A 114 -18.88 6.76 -8.97
N PHE A 115 -19.78 6.16 -9.76
CA PHE A 115 -21.13 5.85 -9.29
C PHE A 115 -21.17 4.94 -8.05
N ALA A 116 -20.14 4.10 -7.86
CA ALA A 116 -20.03 3.22 -6.69
C ALA A 116 -19.13 3.79 -5.59
N MET A 117 -18.13 4.61 -5.97
CA MET A 117 -17.03 4.99 -5.09
C MET A 117 -17.16 6.40 -4.49
N SER A 118 -17.97 7.30 -5.09
CA SER A 118 -17.91 8.74 -4.78
C SER A 118 -17.97 9.05 -3.29
N LYS A 119 -18.92 8.50 -2.55
CA LYS A 119 -19.08 8.79 -1.11
C LYS A 119 -17.86 8.40 -0.28
N LEU A 120 -17.30 7.21 -0.54
CA LEU A 120 -16.09 6.74 0.15
C LEU A 120 -14.88 7.59 -0.26
N MET A 121 -14.71 7.85 -1.55
CA MET A 121 -13.58 8.61 -2.08
C MET A 121 -13.60 10.07 -1.62
N GLU A 122 -14.74 10.73 -1.56
CA GLU A 122 -14.88 12.08 -1.02
C GLU A 122 -14.33 12.17 0.41
N GLY A 123 -14.70 11.22 1.26
CA GLY A 123 -14.23 11.18 2.64
C GLY A 123 -12.73 10.91 2.77
N LEU A 124 -12.19 10.00 1.94
CA LEU A 124 -10.75 9.70 1.91
C LEU A 124 -9.93 10.88 1.39
N ILE A 125 -10.39 11.54 0.32
CA ILE A 125 -9.75 12.73 -0.26
C ILE A 125 -9.75 13.89 0.73
N GLN A 126 -10.88 14.18 1.36
CA GLN A 126 -11.00 15.26 2.35
C GLN A 126 -10.01 15.08 3.51
N ARG A 127 -9.78 13.85 3.92
CA ARG A 127 -8.86 13.50 5.02
C ARG A 127 -7.44 13.20 4.57
N GLN A 128 -7.15 13.33 3.29
CA GLN A 128 -5.84 13.06 2.70
C GLN A 128 -5.34 11.63 2.97
N VAL A 129 -6.26 10.66 3.15
CA VAL A 129 -5.93 9.26 3.44
C VAL A 129 -5.39 8.58 2.18
N PRO A 130 -4.16 8.01 2.20
CA PRO A 130 -3.62 7.28 1.07
C PRO A 130 -4.32 5.93 0.89
N ILE A 131 -4.53 5.59 -0.39
CA ILE A 131 -5.25 4.40 -0.84
C ILE A 131 -4.28 3.47 -1.55
N PHE A 132 -4.13 2.26 -1.03
CA PHE A 132 -3.28 1.23 -1.60
C PHE A 132 -4.12 0.21 -2.35
N ILE A 133 -3.71 -0.17 -3.57
CA ILE A 133 -4.41 -1.15 -4.39
C ILE A 133 -3.37 -2.00 -5.12
N ASP A 134 -3.47 -3.33 -5.02
CA ASP A 134 -2.59 -4.21 -5.77
C ASP A 134 -2.89 -4.12 -7.28
N ARG A 135 -1.85 -4.17 -8.11
CA ARG A 135 -1.99 -4.11 -9.58
C ARG A 135 -2.95 -5.19 -10.13
N ASN A 136 -2.95 -6.36 -9.53
CA ASN A 136 -3.81 -7.49 -9.93
C ASN A 136 -5.29 -7.33 -9.54
N GLU A 137 -5.61 -6.35 -8.72
CA GLU A 137 -6.99 -5.96 -8.39
C GLU A 137 -7.64 -5.11 -9.50
N PHE A 138 -6.84 -4.56 -10.40
CA PHE A 138 -7.32 -3.91 -11.62
C PHE A 138 -7.34 -4.90 -12.79
N LYS A 139 -8.29 -4.72 -13.72
CA LYS A 139 -8.38 -5.52 -14.96
C LYS A 139 -7.21 -5.25 -15.89
N SER A 140 -6.71 -4.02 -15.93
CA SER A 140 -5.59 -3.58 -16.77
C SER A 140 -4.91 -2.35 -16.15
N THR A 141 -3.72 -1.98 -16.66
CA THR A 141 -3.08 -0.69 -16.33
C THR A 141 -3.92 0.51 -16.79
N ASP A 142 -4.69 0.38 -17.87
CA ASP A 142 -5.58 1.44 -18.34
C ASP A 142 -6.68 1.73 -17.31
N GLN A 143 -7.19 0.70 -16.61
CA GLN A 143 -8.12 0.92 -15.51
C GLN A 143 -7.49 1.67 -14.32
N VAL A 144 -6.18 1.53 -14.10
CA VAL A 144 -5.47 2.37 -13.10
C VAL A 144 -5.52 3.84 -13.53
N TYR A 145 -5.23 4.13 -14.79
CA TYR A 145 -5.35 5.47 -15.33
C TYR A 145 -6.77 6.02 -15.16
N ASP A 146 -7.80 5.25 -15.58
CA ASP A 146 -9.21 5.65 -15.43
C ASP A 146 -9.56 5.99 -13.98
N PHE A 147 -9.09 5.19 -13.02
CA PHE A 147 -9.33 5.41 -11.59
C PHE A 147 -8.63 6.68 -11.09
N CYS A 148 -7.35 6.86 -11.42
CA CYS A 148 -6.60 8.06 -11.06
C CYS A 148 -7.19 9.34 -11.66
N ALA A 149 -7.63 9.27 -12.91
CA ALA A 149 -8.26 10.40 -13.61
C ALA A 149 -9.65 10.73 -13.05
N ALA A 150 -10.41 9.71 -12.61
CA ALA A 150 -11.70 9.92 -11.97
C ALA A 150 -11.60 10.58 -10.58
N PHE A 151 -10.48 10.38 -9.87
CA PHE A 151 -10.24 10.90 -8.53
C PHE A 151 -8.87 11.61 -8.44
N PRO A 152 -8.69 12.74 -9.14
CA PRO A 152 -7.37 13.37 -9.30
C PRO A 152 -6.77 13.95 -8.01
N GLN A 153 -7.58 14.13 -6.97
CA GLN A 153 -7.13 14.60 -5.65
C GLN A 153 -6.82 13.46 -4.67
N ALA A 154 -7.15 12.20 -5.03
CA ALA A 154 -6.86 11.05 -4.18
C ALA A 154 -5.37 10.73 -4.18
N LYS A 155 -4.83 10.31 -3.05
CA LYS A 155 -3.46 9.80 -2.92
C LYS A 155 -3.48 8.30 -3.20
N ILE A 156 -3.04 7.88 -4.38
CA ILE A 156 -3.14 6.49 -4.83
C ILE A 156 -1.74 5.87 -4.88
N VAL A 157 -1.62 4.68 -4.31
CA VAL A 157 -0.41 3.84 -4.36
C VAL A 157 -0.78 2.50 -4.97
N VAL A 158 -0.15 2.15 -6.08
CA VAL A 158 -0.31 0.83 -6.70
C VAL A 158 0.82 -0.07 -6.26
N CYS A 159 0.45 -1.18 -5.63
CA CYS A 159 1.36 -2.23 -5.16
C CYS A 159 1.42 -3.40 -6.13
N ALA A 160 2.36 -4.31 -5.92
CA ALA A 160 2.51 -5.55 -6.68
C ALA A 160 2.58 -5.32 -8.20
N THR A 161 3.32 -4.31 -8.63
CA THR A 161 3.57 -4.02 -10.05
C THR A 161 4.35 -5.17 -10.69
N SER A 162 3.93 -5.64 -11.85
CA SER A 162 4.54 -6.80 -12.48
C SER A 162 5.72 -6.46 -13.39
N TYR A 163 6.58 -7.45 -13.62
CA TYR A 163 7.66 -7.37 -14.59
C TYR A 163 7.14 -7.02 -15.99
N GLY A 164 7.85 -6.13 -16.69
CA GLY A 164 7.56 -5.82 -18.10
C GLY A 164 6.50 -4.73 -18.33
N GLU A 165 5.86 -4.20 -17.30
CA GLU A 165 4.82 -3.16 -17.46
C GLU A 165 5.36 -1.71 -17.46
N LEU A 166 6.67 -1.46 -17.35
CA LEU A 166 7.24 -0.10 -17.23
C LEU A 166 6.81 0.82 -18.40
N ARG A 167 6.72 0.29 -19.61
CA ARG A 167 6.24 1.05 -20.78
C ARG A 167 4.80 1.57 -20.63
N ARG A 168 3.99 0.92 -19.80
CA ARG A 168 2.61 1.36 -19.49
C ARG A 168 2.61 2.30 -18.30
N TRP A 169 3.48 2.06 -17.31
CA TRP A 169 3.54 2.88 -16.10
C TRP A 169 4.04 4.30 -16.36
N ILE A 170 5.06 4.48 -17.20
CA ILE A 170 5.63 5.81 -17.46
C ILE A 170 4.56 6.81 -17.95
N PRO A 171 3.80 6.55 -19.04
CA PRO A 171 2.76 7.47 -19.50
C PRO A 171 1.65 7.72 -18.45
N ILE A 172 1.28 6.69 -17.67
CA ILE A 172 0.26 6.83 -16.63
C ILE A 172 0.80 7.74 -15.49
N LEU A 173 2.03 7.52 -15.05
CA LEU A 173 2.66 8.34 -14.03
C LEU A 173 2.79 9.82 -14.49
N GLU A 174 3.10 10.06 -15.76
CA GLU A 174 3.15 11.42 -16.33
C GLU A 174 1.80 12.14 -16.25
N GLN A 175 0.72 11.43 -16.53
CA GLN A 175 -0.64 11.98 -16.57
C GLN A 175 -1.32 12.02 -15.19
N CYS A 176 -0.89 11.19 -14.25
CA CYS A 176 -1.50 11.01 -12.94
C CYS A 176 -0.54 11.44 -11.81
N PRO A 177 -0.40 12.74 -11.49
CA PRO A 177 0.49 13.22 -10.43
C PRO A 177 0.12 12.69 -9.03
N ASN A 178 -1.11 12.23 -8.86
CA ASN A 178 -1.65 11.63 -7.65
C ASN A 178 -1.30 10.13 -7.47
N LEU A 179 -0.65 9.51 -8.46
CA LEU A 179 -0.26 8.10 -8.44
C LEU A 179 1.19 7.92 -7.98
N ARG A 180 1.43 6.92 -7.16
CA ARG A 180 2.75 6.38 -6.80
C ARG A 180 2.78 4.87 -7.01
N LEU A 181 3.97 4.31 -7.23
CA LEU A 181 4.18 2.86 -7.32
C LEU A 181 4.96 2.37 -6.09
N GLU A 182 4.52 1.26 -5.57
CA GLU A 182 5.27 0.47 -4.60
C GLU A 182 6.36 -0.33 -5.34
N THR A 183 7.54 -0.46 -4.73
CA THR A 183 8.76 -0.92 -5.42
C THR A 183 9.07 -2.42 -5.30
N GLY A 184 8.45 -3.16 -4.38
CA GLY A 184 8.86 -4.53 -4.01
C GLY A 184 8.86 -5.54 -5.15
N THR A 185 8.04 -5.30 -6.17
CA THR A 185 7.98 -6.15 -7.36
C THR A 185 8.30 -5.40 -8.67
N LEU A 186 8.85 -4.19 -8.59
CA LEU A 186 9.26 -3.39 -9.74
C LEU A 186 10.58 -3.92 -10.33
N ILE A 187 10.58 -5.18 -10.74
CA ILE A 187 11.75 -5.94 -11.25
C ILE A 187 11.95 -5.61 -12.73
N VAL A 188 12.40 -4.40 -13.03
CA VAL A 188 12.73 -3.96 -14.39
C VAL A 188 14.14 -3.41 -14.42
N HIS A 189 14.93 -3.77 -15.44
CA HIS A 189 16.28 -3.25 -15.59
C HIS A 189 16.29 -1.71 -15.55
N ASN A 190 17.02 -1.16 -14.59
CA ASN A 190 17.11 0.28 -14.31
C ASN A 190 15.75 0.99 -14.06
N GLY A 191 14.64 0.26 -13.81
CA GLY A 191 13.30 0.84 -13.74
C GLY A 191 13.17 1.94 -12.68
N ILE A 192 13.72 1.71 -11.49
CA ILE A 192 13.75 2.70 -10.40
C ILE A 192 14.51 3.94 -10.82
N ARG A 193 15.74 3.80 -11.36
CA ARG A 193 16.54 4.91 -11.85
C ARG A 193 15.82 5.72 -12.93
N GLU A 194 15.22 5.06 -13.91
CA GLU A 194 14.51 5.75 -14.99
C GLU A 194 13.28 6.51 -14.49
N ILE A 195 12.54 5.97 -13.52
CA ILE A 195 11.43 6.69 -12.88
C ILE A 195 11.98 7.91 -12.10
N CYS A 196 13.02 7.74 -11.29
CA CYS A 196 13.63 8.86 -10.55
C CYS A 196 14.10 9.96 -11.48
N ARG A 197 14.79 9.60 -12.57
CA ARG A 197 15.35 10.55 -13.54
C ARG A 197 14.29 11.37 -14.28
N HIS A 198 13.18 10.76 -14.65
CA HIS A 198 12.16 11.38 -15.51
C HIS A 198 10.97 11.96 -14.73
N LEU A 199 10.64 11.39 -13.58
CA LEU A 199 9.41 11.68 -12.86
C LEU A 199 9.63 12.05 -11.39
N GLY A 200 10.86 11.85 -10.88
CA GLY A 200 11.24 12.11 -9.49
C GLY A 200 11.05 10.90 -8.58
N ALA A 201 11.89 10.82 -7.54
CA ALA A 201 11.87 9.74 -6.55
C ALA A 201 10.58 9.72 -5.70
N GLU A 202 9.87 10.84 -5.61
CA GLU A 202 8.58 10.96 -4.90
C GLU A 202 7.45 10.15 -5.52
N ARG A 203 7.67 9.56 -6.71
CA ARG A 203 6.72 8.67 -7.39
C ARG A 203 6.82 7.22 -6.90
N LEU A 204 7.82 6.91 -6.08
CA LEU A 204 8.11 5.57 -5.61
C LEU A 204 8.02 5.49 -4.08
N ILE A 205 7.52 4.36 -3.59
CA ILE A 205 7.43 4.04 -2.16
C ILE A 205 7.98 2.63 -1.95
N PHE A 206 8.86 2.46 -0.97
CA PHE A 206 9.32 1.13 -0.60
C PHE A 206 8.21 0.32 0.06
N GLY A 207 8.02 -0.90 -0.42
CA GLY A 207 7.19 -1.92 0.18
C GLY A 207 7.76 -3.28 -0.17
N SER A 208 7.61 -4.26 0.70
CA SER A 208 8.17 -5.60 0.47
C SER A 208 7.17 -6.58 -0.13
N GLY A 209 5.87 -6.38 0.12
CA GLY A 209 4.84 -7.37 -0.16
C GLY A 209 4.99 -8.62 0.72
N ALA A 210 5.66 -8.47 1.89
CA ALA A 210 5.84 -9.58 2.82
C ALA A 210 4.51 -9.98 3.48
N PRO A 211 4.35 -11.23 3.81
CA PRO A 211 5.26 -12.37 3.71
C PRO A 211 5.16 -13.16 2.39
N GLU A 212 4.40 -12.66 1.41
CA GLU A 212 4.26 -13.32 0.11
C GLU A 212 5.53 -13.19 -0.74
N ASN A 213 6.25 -12.07 -0.59
CA ASN A 213 7.50 -11.78 -1.27
C ASN A 213 8.67 -11.68 -0.27
N SER A 214 9.89 -11.77 -0.79
CA SER A 214 11.11 -11.68 0.01
C SER A 214 11.46 -10.22 0.30
N ILE A 215 11.56 -9.87 1.58
CA ILE A 215 12.01 -8.54 2.05
C ILE A 215 13.39 -8.21 1.49
N THR A 216 14.33 -9.16 1.52
CA THR A 216 15.70 -8.94 1.03
C THR A 216 15.75 -8.67 -0.47
N ALA A 217 14.87 -9.30 -1.25
CA ALA A 217 14.75 -9.03 -2.68
C ALA A 217 14.25 -7.59 -2.92
N ALA A 218 13.20 -7.17 -2.22
CA ALA A 218 12.66 -5.81 -2.32
C ALA A 218 13.69 -4.75 -1.92
N LEU A 219 14.41 -4.95 -0.82
CA LEU A 219 15.50 -4.07 -0.39
C LEU A 219 16.61 -3.95 -1.43
N SER A 220 16.95 -5.07 -2.08
CA SER A 220 18.00 -5.08 -3.10
C SER A 220 17.66 -4.22 -4.30
N LEU A 221 16.37 -4.12 -4.66
CA LEU A 221 15.93 -3.25 -5.76
C LEU A 221 16.26 -1.78 -5.50
N ILE A 222 16.20 -1.33 -4.24
CA ILE A 222 16.52 0.04 -3.85
C ILE A 222 18.03 0.22 -3.61
N ARG A 223 18.64 -0.70 -2.84
CA ARG A 223 20.04 -0.59 -2.43
C ARG A 223 21.03 -0.62 -3.61
N TYR A 224 20.65 -1.31 -4.69
CA TYR A 224 21.46 -1.44 -5.91
C TYR A 224 20.91 -0.65 -7.10
N ALA A 225 19.88 0.18 -6.89
CA ALA A 225 19.46 1.14 -7.90
C ALA A 225 20.57 2.22 -8.05
N ASP A 226 20.87 2.56 -9.28
CA ASP A 226 21.82 3.63 -9.60
C ASP A 226 21.13 4.99 -9.45
N ILE A 227 20.91 5.39 -8.19
CA ILE A 227 20.27 6.64 -7.76
C ILE A 227 21.07 7.27 -6.60
N SER A 228 20.85 8.56 -6.31
CA SER A 228 21.49 9.24 -5.21
C SER A 228 21.02 8.75 -3.83
N GLU A 229 21.82 8.92 -2.78
CA GLU A 229 21.42 8.60 -1.40
C GLU A 229 20.16 9.37 -0.97
N GLU A 230 19.97 10.60 -1.44
CA GLU A 230 18.79 11.39 -1.16
C GLU A 230 17.53 10.76 -1.78
N GLU A 231 17.60 10.35 -3.05
CA GLU A 231 16.51 9.64 -3.72
C GLU A 231 16.22 8.30 -3.05
N MET A 232 17.28 7.57 -2.69
CA MET A 232 17.16 6.30 -1.97
C MET A 232 16.43 6.49 -0.63
N GLN A 233 16.78 7.52 0.17
CA GLN A 233 16.13 7.78 1.45
C GLN A 233 14.67 8.23 1.27
N LYS A 234 14.37 9.03 0.22
CA LYS A 234 12.99 9.38 -0.13
C LYS A 234 12.14 8.14 -0.38
N ILE A 235 12.64 7.20 -1.20
CA ILE A 235 11.92 5.97 -1.54
C ILE A 235 11.84 5.03 -0.33
N ALA A 236 12.93 4.88 0.41
CA ALA A 236 13.04 3.94 1.52
C ALA A 236 12.05 4.22 2.67
N SER A 237 11.81 5.50 2.99
CA SER A 237 10.91 5.89 4.07
C SER A 237 10.27 7.27 3.92
N GLY A 238 10.99 8.25 3.36
CA GLY A 238 10.56 9.65 3.36
C GLY A 238 9.22 9.88 2.68
N ASN A 239 8.98 9.23 1.54
CA ASN A 239 7.72 9.39 0.79
C ASN A 239 6.53 8.81 1.54
N LEU A 240 6.69 7.65 2.20
CA LEU A 240 5.63 7.07 3.02
C LEU A 240 5.36 7.93 4.26
N GLN A 241 6.40 8.36 4.97
CA GLN A 241 6.26 9.24 6.13
C GLN A 241 5.53 10.54 5.76
N LYS A 242 5.87 11.15 4.62
CA LYS A 242 5.18 12.34 4.11
C LYS A 242 3.69 12.06 3.85
N LEU A 243 3.38 10.96 3.15
CA LEU A 243 1.99 10.59 2.86
C LEU A 243 1.15 10.43 4.14
N LEU A 244 1.69 9.73 5.12
CA LEU A 244 0.99 9.47 6.40
C LEU A 244 0.91 10.73 7.26
N GLY A 245 1.93 11.59 7.24
CA GLY A 245 1.96 12.85 7.98
C GLY A 245 0.97 13.91 7.47
N GLU A 246 0.45 13.77 6.25
CA GLU A 246 -0.56 14.67 5.67
C GLU A 246 -2.00 14.25 6.01
N VAL A 247 -2.19 13.10 6.67
CA VAL A 247 -3.53 12.57 7.02
C VAL A 247 -4.17 13.40 8.15
N THR A 248 -5.45 13.75 7.98
CA THR A 248 -6.24 14.54 8.92
C THR A 248 -7.54 13.79 9.29
N LEU A 249 -7.45 12.82 10.20
CA LEU A 249 -8.59 12.04 10.70
C LEU A 249 -9.47 12.80 11.70
#